data_0f9b19cc096e72686c03368c3e4e598f
#
_entry.id   0f9b19cc096e72686c03368c3e4e598f
#
_cell.length_a   1.000
_cell.length_b   1.000
_cell.length_c   1.000
_cell.angle_alpha   90.00
_cell.angle_beta   90.00
_cell.angle_gamma   90.00
#
_symmetry.space_group_name_H-M   'P 1'
#
loop_
_entity.id
_entity.type
_entity.pdbx_description
1 polymer ?
#
loop_
_entity_poly.entity_id
_entity_poly.type
_entity_poly.pdbx_seq_one_letter_code
_entity_poly.pdbx_strand_id
1 'polypeptide(L)'
;RERVDFTAPEFLEMIDKSEFLPKTAQITSMRFEEKFEHYFNEGYDALIVVLINSTGSKTYENALLAKKNLLEEHPEMAKMRIEILDSHCYSLGYGYPVVESAKKLIAGQSVDNVVAYLTDMFNNCEIYIIGFNLRHMKKSGRINAAAAFLGELMGLKPLISLIDGESEVVKKSRGEKNAITDAVQYISGRAIPETPWEILRTSVTGLEDDFIKQYSAKVGRPPEMQSIAGAAVASNTGPYIIGVIIRGSARR
;
A
#
# COMPACT_ATOMS: atom_id res chain seq x y z
N ARG A 1 2.10 -7.84 18.53
CA ARG A 1 2.53 -6.56 17.89
C ARG A 1 3.65 -6.89 16.91
N GLU A 2 3.45 -6.53 15.66
CA GLU A 2 4.45 -6.69 14.61
C GLU A 2 5.76 -5.98 14.98
N ARG A 3 6.90 -6.59 14.66
CA ARG A 3 8.27 -6.14 14.99
C ARG A 3 8.61 -6.10 16.49
N VAL A 4 7.68 -6.51 17.35
CA VAL A 4 7.89 -6.64 18.81
C VAL A 4 7.68 -8.09 19.22
N ASP A 5 6.52 -8.66 18.89
CA ASP A 5 6.12 -10.00 19.30
C ASP A 5 6.36 -11.03 18.19
N PHE A 6 6.45 -10.59 16.93
CA PHE A 6 6.74 -11.41 15.75
C PHE A 6 7.26 -10.56 14.58
N THR A 7 7.97 -11.20 13.66
CA THR A 7 8.42 -10.62 12.38
C THR A 7 7.39 -10.83 11.27
N ALA A 8 7.52 -10.12 10.15
CA ALA A 8 6.65 -10.31 9.00
C ALA A 8 6.73 -11.73 8.40
N PRO A 9 7.91 -12.37 8.22
CA PRO A 9 7.98 -13.76 7.79
C PRO A 9 7.29 -14.73 8.74
N GLU A 10 7.48 -14.61 10.06
CA GLU A 10 6.79 -15.44 11.04
C GLU A 10 5.27 -15.28 10.96
N PHE A 11 4.80 -14.06 10.75
CA PHE A 11 3.36 -13.82 10.58
C PHE A 11 2.81 -14.49 9.31
N LEU A 12 3.54 -14.45 8.20
CA LEU A 12 3.15 -15.14 6.96
C LEU A 12 3.02 -16.66 7.17
N GLU A 13 3.94 -17.26 7.92
CA GLU A 13 3.84 -18.68 8.30
C GLU A 13 2.64 -18.96 9.20
N MET A 14 2.38 -18.07 10.17
CA MET A 14 1.26 -18.23 11.10
C MET A 14 -0.07 -18.19 10.37
N ILE A 15 -0.29 -17.25 9.44
CA ILE A 15 -1.55 -17.15 8.70
C ILE A 15 -1.74 -18.28 7.69
N ASP A 16 -0.66 -18.82 7.14
CA ASP A 16 -0.73 -19.97 6.22
C ASP A 16 -1.25 -21.24 6.93
N LYS A 17 -0.79 -21.45 8.16
CA LYS A 17 -1.18 -22.59 9.01
C LYS A 17 -2.54 -22.40 9.70
N SER A 18 -3.08 -21.18 9.70
CA SER A 18 -4.30 -20.86 10.44
C SER A 18 -5.57 -21.14 9.63
N GLU A 19 -6.57 -21.71 10.29
CA GLU A 19 -7.94 -21.81 9.76
C GLU A 19 -8.71 -20.48 9.87
N PHE A 20 -8.30 -19.63 10.81
CA PHE A 20 -8.92 -18.33 11.07
C PHE A 20 -8.11 -17.21 10.43
N LEU A 21 -8.83 -16.26 9.83
CA LEU A 21 -8.20 -15.04 9.34
C LEU A 21 -8.07 -14.03 10.48
N PRO A 22 -6.88 -13.45 10.69
CA PRO A 22 -6.74 -12.32 11.59
C PRO A 22 -7.55 -11.14 11.04
N LYS A 23 -8.03 -10.29 11.95
CA LYS A 23 -8.79 -9.08 11.61
C LYS A 23 -7.93 -7.85 11.88
N THR A 24 -8.08 -6.85 11.03
CA THR A 24 -7.50 -5.52 11.25
C THR A 24 -8.56 -4.55 11.76
N ALA A 25 -8.14 -3.55 12.54
CA ALA A 25 -8.98 -2.45 12.98
C ALA A 25 -8.36 -1.11 12.54
N GLN A 26 -9.22 -0.14 12.23
CA GLN A 26 -8.79 1.23 11.97
C GLN A 26 -8.28 1.91 13.25
N ILE A 27 -7.44 2.93 13.09
CA ILE A 27 -7.04 3.82 14.17
C ILE A 27 -8.24 4.73 14.51
N THR A 28 -8.51 4.93 15.81
CA THR A 28 -9.62 5.76 16.28
C THR A 28 -9.26 7.25 16.29
N SER A 29 -10.29 8.13 16.28
CA SER A 29 -10.07 9.59 16.39
C SER A 29 -9.31 9.96 17.66
N MET A 30 -9.66 9.38 18.80
CA MET A 30 -8.98 9.61 20.09
C MET A 30 -7.46 9.34 20.00
N ARG A 31 -7.03 8.30 19.26
CA ARG A 31 -5.61 8.02 19.05
C ARG A 31 -4.91 9.06 18.18
N PHE A 32 -5.61 9.66 17.23
CA PHE A 32 -5.09 10.78 16.45
C PHE A 32 -5.02 12.05 17.29
N GLU A 33 -6.04 12.34 18.10
CA GLU A 33 -6.06 13.48 19.03
C GLU A 33 -4.86 13.43 19.97
N GLU A 34 -4.64 12.29 20.67
CA GLU A 34 -3.46 12.04 21.50
C GLU A 34 -2.13 12.34 20.78
N LYS A 35 -2.04 11.97 19.48
CA LYS A 35 -0.82 12.18 18.70
C LYS A 35 -0.65 13.61 18.24
N PHE A 36 -1.72 14.27 17.84
CA PHE A 36 -1.67 15.67 17.41
C PHE A 36 -1.30 16.58 18.59
N GLU A 37 -1.91 16.38 19.77
CA GLU A 37 -1.54 17.06 21.00
C GLU A 37 -0.07 16.83 21.38
N HIS A 38 0.37 15.57 21.31
CA HIS A 38 1.77 15.22 21.61
C HIS A 38 2.74 16.04 20.74
N TYR A 39 2.57 16.05 19.42
CA TYR A 39 3.47 16.78 18.53
C TYR A 39 3.33 18.30 18.66
N PHE A 40 2.15 18.80 18.96
CA PHE A 40 1.97 20.22 19.29
C PHE A 40 2.77 20.61 20.54
N ASN A 41 2.69 19.82 21.61
CA ASN A 41 3.42 20.05 22.85
C ASN A 41 4.94 19.88 22.70
N GLU A 42 5.40 19.06 21.75
CA GLU A 42 6.80 18.97 21.36
C GLU A 42 7.31 20.16 20.52
N GLY A 43 6.41 21.10 20.16
CA GLY A 43 6.76 22.33 19.46
C GLY A 43 6.86 22.20 17.94
N TYR A 44 6.27 21.17 17.35
CA TYR A 44 6.15 21.07 15.89
C TYR A 44 5.17 22.11 15.36
N ASP A 45 5.52 22.77 14.28
CA ASP A 45 4.70 23.78 13.59
C ASP A 45 3.89 23.19 12.43
N ALA A 46 4.24 21.98 11.96
CA ALA A 46 3.51 21.28 10.91
C ALA A 46 3.57 19.76 11.07
N LEU A 47 2.46 19.09 10.72
CA LEU A 47 2.35 17.63 10.59
C LEU A 47 1.82 17.29 9.20
N ILE A 48 2.46 16.33 8.53
CA ILE A 48 1.94 15.70 7.32
C ILE A 48 1.54 14.27 7.68
N VAL A 49 0.24 14.00 7.67
CA VAL A 49 -0.36 12.73 8.08
C VAL A 49 -0.82 11.98 6.85
N VAL A 50 -0.04 11.00 6.42
CA VAL A 50 -0.35 10.18 5.23
C VAL A 50 -1.04 8.90 5.68
N LEU A 51 -2.21 8.64 5.13
CA LEU A 51 -3.07 7.55 5.55
C LEU A 51 -3.41 6.61 4.38
N ILE A 52 -3.71 5.38 4.75
CA ILE A 52 -4.21 4.33 3.86
C ILE A 52 -5.48 4.82 3.14
N ASN A 53 -5.73 4.28 1.94
CA ASN A 53 -6.92 4.54 1.14
C ASN A 53 -8.20 4.56 1.99
N SER A 54 -8.96 5.64 1.90
CA SER A 54 -10.19 5.88 2.66
C SER A 54 -11.31 4.90 2.35
N THR A 55 -11.36 4.34 1.13
CA THR A 55 -12.36 3.33 0.78
C THR A 55 -12.09 1.97 1.45
N GLY A 56 -10.83 1.70 1.83
CA GLY A 56 -10.42 0.46 2.48
C GLY A 56 -10.42 0.52 4.02
N SER A 57 -10.43 1.72 4.61
CA SER A 57 -10.35 1.91 6.07
C SER A 57 -10.91 3.27 6.49
N LYS A 58 -11.62 3.30 7.61
CA LYS A 58 -12.10 4.55 8.24
C LYS A 58 -11.01 5.34 8.96
N THR A 59 -9.73 4.95 8.82
CA THR A 59 -8.61 5.64 9.45
C THR A 59 -8.49 7.10 9.01
N TYR A 60 -8.68 7.38 7.71
CA TYR A 60 -8.65 8.74 7.17
C TYR A 60 -9.77 9.63 7.75
N GLU A 61 -11.01 9.14 7.76
CA GLU A 61 -12.15 9.85 8.33
C GLU A 61 -11.95 10.12 9.84
N ASN A 62 -11.39 9.15 10.58
CA ASN A 62 -11.10 9.33 12.00
C ASN A 62 -10.02 10.39 12.26
N ALA A 63 -9.02 10.51 11.38
CA ALA A 63 -8.01 11.57 11.50
C ALA A 63 -8.60 12.96 11.23
N LEU A 64 -9.50 13.08 10.23
CA LEU A 64 -10.22 14.33 9.98
C LEU A 64 -11.12 14.72 11.16
N LEU A 65 -11.83 13.74 11.74
CA LEU A 65 -12.66 13.95 12.92
C LEU A 65 -11.80 14.43 14.11
N ALA A 66 -10.67 13.76 14.35
CA ALA A 66 -9.74 14.13 15.39
C ALA A 66 -9.23 15.57 15.25
N LYS A 67 -8.82 15.98 14.03
CA LYS A 67 -8.41 17.36 13.77
C LYS A 67 -9.53 18.36 14.07
N LYS A 68 -10.76 18.03 13.66
CA LYS A 68 -11.91 18.89 13.92
C LYS A 68 -12.17 19.04 15.41
N ASN A 69 -12.31 17.94 16.16
CA ASN A 69 -12.58 17.95 17.59
C ASN A 69 -11.49 18.74 18.35
N LEU A 70 -10.23 18.45 18.01
CA LEU A 70 -9.08 19.08 18.65
C LEU A 70 -9.08 20.60 18.49
N LEU A 71 -9.41 21.12 17.30
CA LEU A 71 -9.46 22.56 17.04
C LEU A 71 -10.68 23.23 17.68
N GLU A 72 -11.77 22.48 17.92
CA GLU A 72 -12.93 22.97 18.67
C GLU A 72 -12.64 23.06 20.18
N GLU A 73 -11.93 22.08 20.75
CA GLU A 73 -11.60 22.00 22.16
C GLU A 73 -10.35 22.84 22.52
N HIS A 74 -9.37 22.91 21.60
CA HIS A 74 -8.06 23.57 21.76
C HIS A 74 -7.76 24.51 20.60
N PRO A 75 -8.42 25.67 20.49
CA PRO A 75 -8.23 26.61 19.37
C PRO A 75 -6.79 27.11 19.19
N GLU A 76 -5.98 27.10 20.26
CA GLU A 76 -4.56 27.47 20.21
C GLU A 76 -3.74 26.54 19.33
N MET A 77 -4.19 25.31 19.11
CA MET A 77 -3.53 24.34 18.24
C MET A 77 -3.65 24.68 16.75
N ALA A 78 -4.50 25.64 16.37
CA ALA A 78 -4.55 26.15 15.00
C ALA A 78 -3.22 26.77 14.52
N LYS A 79 -2.27 27.03 15.43
CA LYS A 79 -0.90 27.44 15.09
C LYS A 79 -0.09 26.34 14.42
N MET A 80 -0.39 25.06 14.71
CA MET A 80 0.23 23.92 14.06
C MET A 80 -0.56 23.53 12.82
N ARG A 81 0.11 23.54 11.68
CA ARG A 81 -0.48 23.09 10.43
C ARG A 81 -0.60 21.57 10.40
N ILE A 82 -1.80 21.01 10.28
CA ILE A 82 -2.03 19.56 10.16
C ILE A 82 -2.58 19.26 8.76
N GLU A 83 -1.75 18.66 7.91
CA GLU A 83 -2.13 18.17 6.58
C GLU A 83 -2.45 16.68 6.64
N ILE A 84 -3.70 16.32 6.36
CA ILE A 84 -4.16 14.93 6.38
C ILE A 84 -4.42 14.51 4.93
N LEU A 85 -3.62 13.54 4.44
CA LEU A 85 -3.66 13.09 3.05
C LEU A 85 -4.20 11.67 2.96
N ASP A 86 -5.25 11.49 2.16
CA ASP A 86 -5.65 10.17 1.68
C ASP A 86 -4.66 9.76 0.58
N SER A 87 -3.95 8.67 0.80
CA SER A 87 -3.00 8.20 -0.21
C SER A 87 -3.66 7.53 -1.42
N HIS A 88 -4.94 7.18 -1.31
CA HIS A 88 -5.64 6.32 -2.29
C HIS A 88 -4.92 4.99 -2.56
N CYS A 89 -3.91 4.66 -1.76
CA CYS A 89 -2.98 3.55 -1.94
C CYS A 89 -2.90 2.66 -0.70
N TYR A 90 -2.10 1.60 -0.85
CA TYR A 90 -1.78 0.65 0.21
C TYR A 90 -0.28 0.38 0.26
N SER A 91 0.23 0.00 1.46
CA SER A 91 1.60 -0.48 1.65
C SER A 91 2.67 0.48 1.09
N LEU A 92 3.57 -0.01 0.22
CA LEU A 92 4.64 0.79 -0.37
C LEU A 92 4.11 1.89 -1.31
N GLY A 93 2.86 1.82 -1.77
CA GLY A 93 2.25 2.86 -2.59
C GLY A 93 2.25 4.24 -1.91
N TYR A 94 2.13 4.27 -0.58
CA TYR A 94 2.37 5.49 0.19
C TYR A 94 3.67 5.43 1.03
N GLY A 95 4.15 4.24 1.38
CA GLY A 95 5.35 4.09 2.21
C GLY A 95 6.61 4.68 1.55
N TYR A 96 6.85 4.38 0.28
CA TYR A 96 7.98 4.95 -0.46
C TYR A 96 7.88 6.48 -0.59
N PRO A 97 6.77 7.08 -1.06
CA PRO A 97 6.64 8.54 -1.11
C PRO A 97 6.84 9.23 0.25
N VAL A 98 6.40 8.62 1.35
CA VAL A 98 6.61 9.17 2.70
C VAL A 98 8.08 9.20 3.07
N VAL A 99 8.85 8.16 2.77
CA VAL A 99 10.31 8.14 3.00
C VAL A 99 11.00 9.23 2.18
N GLU A 100 10.64 9.38 0.91
CA GLU A 100 11.20 10.44 0.06
C GLU A 100 10.79 11.85 0.53
N SER A 101 9.56 11.99 1.06
CA SER A 101 9.10 13.25 1.66
C SER A 101 9.91 13.66 2.88
N ALA A 102 10.25 12.69 3.74
CA ALA A 102 11.12 12.97 4.89
C ALA A 102 12.51 13.46 4.44
N LYS A 103 13.09 12.84 3.40
CA LYS A 103 14.36 13.31 2.83
C LYS A 103 14.25 14.73 2.25
N LYS A 104 13.15 15.07 1.59
CA LYS A 104 12.88 16.39 1.04
C LYS A 104 12.77 17.46 2.13
N LEU A 105 12.07 17.16 3.23
CA LEU A 105 11.97 18.06 4.39
C LEU A 105 13.34 18.28 5.05
N ILE A 106 14.13 17.22 5.24
CA ILE A 106 15.49 17.30 5.76
C ILE A 106 16.38 18.16 4.84
N ALA A 107 16.18 18.10 3.52
CA ALA A 107 16.86 18.94 2.54
C ALA A 107 16.33 20.39 2.48
N GLY A 108 15.39 20.78 3.36
CA GLY A 108 14.88 22.15 3.48
C GLY A 108 13.73 22.49 2.52
N GLN A 109 13.10 21.51 1.88
CA GLN A 109 11.91 21.79 1.08
C GLN A 109 10.74 22.19 1.97
N SER A 110 9.88 23.08 1.47
CA SER A 110 8.69 23.53 2.20
C SER A 110 7.63 22.43 2.33
N VAL A 111 6.78 22.54 3.34
CA VAL A 111 5.61 21.66 3.52
C VAL A 111 4.75 21.63 2.28
N ASP A 112 4.51 22.79 1.63
CA ASP A 112 3.70 22.87 0.40
C ASP A 112 4.30 22.04 -0.74
N ASN A 113 5.61 22.13 -0.96
CA ASN A 113 6.30 21.35 -1.98
C ASN A 113 6.21 19.85 -1.71
N VAL A 114 6.31 19.45 -0.44
CA VAL A 114 6.21 18.04 -0.05
C VAL A 114 4.77 17.52 -0.17
N VAL A 115 3.77 18.31 0.20
CA VAL A 115 2.35 17.96 0.00
C VAL A 115 2.03 17.81 -1.49
N ALA A 116 2.50 18.75 -2.33
CA ALA A 116 2.33 18.67 -3.78
C ALA A 116 3.00 17.40 -4.38
N TYR A 117 4.21 17.09 -3.94
CA TYR A 117 4.91 15.86 -4.33
C TYR A 117 4.13 14.60 -3.93
N LEU A 118 3.65 14.52 -2.69
CA LEU A 118 2.85 13.39 -2.20
C LEU A 118 1.56 13.23 -3.01
N THR A 119 0.87 14.33 -3.27
CA THR A 119 -0.37 14.34 -4.06
C THR A 119 -0.13 13.82 -5.47
N ASP A 120 0.94 14.26 -6.15
CA ASP A 120 1.31 13.76 -7.48
C ASP A 120 1.62 12.26 -7.45
N MET A 121 2.41 11.82 -6.47
CA MET A 121 2.76 10.41 -6.31
C MET A 121 1.52 9.53 -6.09
N PHE A 122 0.56 9.98 -5.30
CA PHE A 122 -0.67 9.24 -5.03
C PHE A 122 -1.62 9.22 -6.22
N ASN A 123 -1.74 10.33 -6.93
CA ASN A 123 -2.58 10.43 -8.14
C ASN A 123 -2.10 9.51 -9.27
N ASN A 124 -0.83 9.14 -9.29
CA ASN A 124 -0.26 8.26 -10.29
C ASN A 124 0.02 6.84 -9.76
N CYS A 125 -0.37 6.51 -8.52
CA CYS A 125 -0.11 5.20 -7.93
C CYS A 125 -1.04 4.13 -8.52
N GLU A 126 -0.46 3.08 -9.06
CA GLU A 126 -1.15 1.87 -9.48
C GLU A 126 -0.53 0.67 -8.75
N ILE A 127 -1.36 -0.16 -8.14
CA ILE A 127 -0.94 -1.40 -7.47
C ILE A 127 -1.43 -2.59 -8.29
N TYR A 128 -0.54 -3.55 -8.50
CA TYR A 128 -0.85 -4.81 -9.15
C TYR A 128 -0.54 -5.97 -8.25
N ILE A 129 -1.44 -6.94 -8.17
CA ILE A 129 -1.30 -8.12 -7.34
C ILE A 129 -1.33 -9.36 -8.24
N ILE A 130 -0.22 -10.11 -8.26
CA ILE A 130 -0.16 -11.42 -8.89
C ILE A 130 -0.59 -12.43 -7.82
N GLY A 131 -1.74 -13.07 -8.01
CA GLY A 131 -2.32 -13.99 -7.03
C GLY A 131 -2.00 -15.45 -7.33
N PHE A 132 -1.30 -16.14 -6.43
CA PHE A 132 -1.00 -17.58 -6.56
C PHE A 132 -1.97 -18.44 -5.73
N ASN A 133 -2.47 -17.93 -4.61
CA ASN A 133 -3.55 -18.49 -3.80
C ASN A 133 -4.42 -17.36 -3.24
N LEU A 134 -5.69 -17.34 -3.60
CA LEU A 134 -6.60 -16.26 -3.28
C LEU A 134 -7.45 -16.52 -2.01
N ARG A 135 -7.21 -17.62 -1.29
CA ARG A 135 -8.03 -18.02 -0.14
C ARG A 135 -8.26 -16.89 0.86
N HIS A 136 -7.18 -16.22 1.26
CA HIS A 136 -7.22 -15.12 2.24
C HIS A 136 -7.89 -13.88 1.65
N MET A 137 -7.49 -13.53 0.43
CA MET A 137 -7.99 -12.36 -0.28
C MET A 137 -9.50 -12.40 -0.49
N LYS A 138 -10.03 -13.57 -0.87
CA LYS A 138 -11.48 -13.81 -1.02
C LYS A 138 -12.24 -13.61 0.29
N LYS A 139 -11.66 -14.06 1.41
CA LYS A 139 -12.31 -13.98 2.72
C LYS A 139 -12.21 -12.60 3.37
N SER A 140 -11.23 -11.79 3.01
CA SER A 140 -10.98 -10.47 3.61
C SER A 140 -12.03 -9.43 3.23
N GLY A 141 -12.63 -9.54 2.04
CA GLY A 141 -13.61 -8.60 1.51
C GLY A 141 -13.06 -7.22 1.14
N ARG A 142 -11.72 -7.04 1.08
CA ARG A 142 -11.07 -5.76 0.70
C ARG A 142 -10.70 -5.70 -0.77
N ILE A 143 -10.65 -6.84 -1.44
CA ILE A 143 -10.30 -6.95 -2.87
C ILE A 143 -11.42 -7.70 -3.59
N ASN A 144 -12.42 -6.96 -4.07
CA ASN A 144 -13.63 -7.51 -4.67
C ASN A 144 -13.34 -8.37 -5.90
N ALA A 145 -12.36 -7.99 -6.72
CA ALA A 145 -11.95 -8.75 -7.89
C ALA A 145 -11.48 -10.17 -7.52
N ALA A 146 -10.79 -10.34 -6.38
CA ALA A 146 -10.38 -11.66 -5.90
C ALA A 146 -11.60 -12.49 -5.46
N ALA A 147 -12.56 -11.87 -4.78
CA ALA A 147 -13.78 -12.57 -4.34
C ALA A 147 -14.61 -13.07 -5.54
N ALA A 148 -14.70 -12.28 -6.60
CA ALA A 148 -15.43 -12.60 -7.83
C ALA A 148 -14.68 -13.58 -8.76
N PHE A 149 -13.38 -13.84 -8.55
CA PHE A 149 -12.57 -14.65 -9.45
C PHE A 149 -12.87 -16.16 -9.29
N LEU A 150 -13.41 -16.78 -10.35
CA LEU A 150 -13.77 -18.21 -10.39
C LEU A 150 -12.71 -19.10 -11.09
N GLY A 151 -11.71 -18.50 -11.72
CA GLY A 151 -10.72 -19.21 -12.54
C GLY A 151 -9.69 -20.04 -11.76
N GLU A 152 -9.67 -19.94 -10.42
CA GLU A 152 -8.72 -20.66 -9.57
C GLU A 152 -8.85 -22.18 -9.67
N LEU A 153 -10.09 -22.68 -9.75
CA LEU A 153 -10.39 -24.09 -9.98
C LEU A 153 -9.84 -24.63 -11.31
N MET A 154 -9.55 -23.75 -12.25
CA MET A 154 -8.96 -24.07 -13.56
C MET A 154 -7.45 -23.91 -13.59
N GLY A 155 -6.80 -23.71 -12.46
CA GLY A 155 -5.36 -23.45 -12.36
C GLY A 155 -4.92 -22.10 -12.93
N LEU A 156 -5.86 -21.14 -13.07
CA LEU A 156 -5.57 -19.79 -13.53
C LEU A 156 -5.04 -18.93 -12.38
N LYS A 157 -4.06 -18.10 -12.68
CA LYS A 157 -3.47 -17.11 -11.79
C LYS A 157 -3.87 -15.70 -12.27
N PRO A 158 -4.60 -14.92 -11.47
CA PRO A 158 -5.00 -13.59 -11.88
C PRO A 158 -3.90 -12.57 -11.62
N LEU A 159 -3.83 -11.56 -12.50
CA LEU A 159 -3.26 -10.27 -12.22
C LEU A 159 -4.42 -9.32 -11.88
N ILE A 160 -4.40 -8.77 -10.69
CA ILE A 160 -5.43 -7.86 -10.17
C ILE A 160 -4.82 -6.46 -10.09
N SER A 161 -5.45 -5.48 -10.72
CA SER A 161 -5.15 -4.07 -10.48
C SER A 161 -5.91 -3.59 -9.24
N LEU A 162 -5.30 -2.67 -8.50
CA LEU A 162 -5.91 -1.98 -7.37
C LEU A 162 -5.54 -0.50 -7.49
N ILE A 163 -6.50 0.30 -7.98
CA ILE A 163 -6.35 1.71 -8.33
C ILE A 163 -7.52 2.47 -7.69
N ASP A 164 -7.25 3.51 -6.93
CA ASP A 164 -8.29 4.26 -6.19
C ASP A 164 -9.17 3.42 -5.26
N GLY A 165 -8.65 2.29 -4.78
CA GLY A 165 -9.41 1.35 -3.97
C GLY A 165 -10.32 0.42 -4.77
N GLU A 166 -10.45 0.62 -6.07
CA GLU A 166 -11.15 -0.30 -6.96
C GLU A 166 -10.23 -1.40 -7.44
N SER A 167 -10.75 -2.62 -7.50
CA SER A 167 -9.99 -3.79 -7.93
C SER A 167 -10.61 -4.46 -9.15
N GLU A 168 -9.76 -4.83 -10.11
CA GLU A 168 -10.17 -5.50 -11.34
C GLU A 168 -9.21 -6.63 -11.71
N VAL A 169 -9.72 -7.75 -12.24
CA VAL A 169 -8.89 -8.79 -12.85
C VAL A 169 -8.51 -8.37 -14.27
N VAL A 170 -7.31 -7.87 -14.45
CA VAL A 170 -6.82 -7.33 -15.74
C VAL A 170 -6.15 -8.38 -16.62
N LYS A 171 -5.72 -9.50 -16.04
CA LYS A 171 -5.13 -10.62 -16.79
C LYS A 171 -5.39 -11.96 -16.08
N LYS A 172 -5.49 -13.04 -16.83
CA LYS A 172 -5.63 -14.42 -16.33
C LYS A 172 -4.59 -15.28 -17.04
N SER A 173 -3.67 -15.86 -16.29
CA SER A 173 -2.58 -16.68 -16.86
C SER A 173 -2.65 -18.10 -16.33
N ARG A 174 -2.28 -19.08 -17.15
CA ARG A 174 -2.22 -20.47 -16.74
C ARG A 174 -0.79 -20.82 -16.29
N GLY A 175 -0.65 -21.21 -15.03
CA GLY A 175 0.63 -21.56 -14.42
C GLY A 175 1.41 -20.32 -13.95
N GLU A 176 2.35 -20.55 -13.05
CA GLU A 176 3.05 -19.50 -12.31
C GLU A 176 4.02 -18.71 -13.18
N LYS A 177 4.81 -19.40 -14.02
CA LYS A 177 5.77 -18.74 -14.92
C LYS A 177 5.10 -17.82 -15.92
N ASN A 178 3.98 -18.26 -16.50
CA ASN A 178 3.21 -17.43 -17.42
C ASN A 178 2.60 -16.22 -16.69
N ALA A 179 2.15 -16.40 -15.43
CA ALA A 179 1.64 -15.31 -14.63
C ALA A 179 2.69 -14.20 -14.41
N ILE A 180 3.95 -14.59 -14.18
CA ILE A 180 5.06 -13.63 -14.06
C ILE A 180 5.28 -12.91 -15.39
N THR A 181 5.46 -13.63 -16.49
CA THR A 181 5.74 -13.03 -17.80
C THR A 181 4.61 -12.11 -18.28
N ASP A 182 3.37 -12.55 -18.14
CA ASP A 182 2.19 -11.76 -18.50
C ASP A 182 2.06 -10.51 -17.63
N ALA A 183 2.36 -10.61 -16.32
CA ALA A 183 2.35 -9.46 -15.41
C ALA A 183 3.44 -8.46 -15.79
N VAL A 184 4.67 -8.92 -16.06
CA VAL A 184 5.77 -8.06 -16.53
C VAL A 184 5.35 -7.29 -17.78
N GLN A 185 4.78 -7.96 -18.77
CA GLN A 185 4.36 -7.33 -20.01
C GLN A 185 3.23 -6.32 -19.79
N TYR A 186 2.23 -6.67 -19.00
CA TYR A 186 1.08 -5.82 -18.73
C TYR A 186 1.50 -4.56 -17.96
N ILE A 187 2.20 -4.74 -16.82
CA ILE A 187 2.57 -3.66 -15.91
C ILE A 187 3.56 -2.70 -16.59
N SER A 188 4.54 -3.22 -17.36
CA SER A 188 5.49 -2.36 -18.07
C SER A 188 4.83 -1.48 -19.14
N GLY A 189 3.72 -1.93 -19.73
CA GLY A 189 2.93 -1.12 -20.67
C GLY A 189 2.09 -0.03 -20.01
N ARG A 190 1.94 -0.10 -18.67
CA ARG A 190 1.20 0.87 -17.86
C ARG A 190 2.10 1.91 -17.20
N ALA A 191 3.34 1.51 -16.90
CA ALA A 191 4.30 2.34 -16.17
C ALA A 191 4.65 3.60 -16.96
N ILE A 192 4.67 4.74 -16.26
CA ILE A 192 5.26 5.97 -16.78
C ILE A 192 6.77 5.76 -16.85
N PRO A 193 7.41 5.97 -18.02
CA PRO A 193 8.85 5.78 -18.18
C PRO A 193 9.67 6.52 -17.12
N GLU A 194 10.79 5.93 -16.71
CA GLU A 194 11.76 6.51 -15.77
C GLU A 194 11.23 6.79 -14.35
N THR A 195 10.00 6.40 -14.04
CA THR A 195 9.47 6.54 -12.68
C THR A 195 9.89 5.37 -11.76
N PRO A 196 9.93 5.57 -10.44
CA PRO A 196 10.22 4.52 -9.48
C PRO A 196 9.14 3.45 -9.47
N TRP A 197 9.53 2.23 -9.12
CA TRP A 197 8.62 1.14 -8.84
C TRP A 197 9.05 0.38 -7.60
N GLU A 198 8.12 -0.23 -6.91
CA GLU A 198 8.33 -0.93 -5.67
C GLU A 198 7.73 -2.33 -5.73
N ILE A 199 8.26 -3.25 -4.92
CA ILE A 199 7.76 -4.63 -4.81
C ILE A 199 7.48 -5.02 -3.37
N LEU A 200 6.30 -5.58 -3.15
CA LEU A 200 5.89 -6.20 -1.91
C LEU A 200 6.01 -7.71 -2.05
N ARG A 201 6.91 -8.29 -1.28
CA ARG A 201 7.22 -9.73 -1.25
C ARG A 201 6.38 -10.43 -0.19
N THR A 202 6.16 -11.73 -0.41
CA THR A 202 5.48 -12.61 0.56
C THR A 202 6.23 -13.93 0.70
N SER A 203 5.57 -15.08 0.54
CA SER A 203 6.17 -16.42 0.68
C SER A 203 6.36 -17.15 -0.65
N VAL A 204 6.31 -16.45 -1.79
CA VAL A 204 6.47 -17.05 -3.13
C VAL A 204 7.90 -16.88 -3.65
N THR A 205 8.87 -17.22 -2.81
CA THR A 205 10.30 -17.13 -3.09
C THR A 205 10.64 -17.77 -4.44
N GLY A 206 11.55 -17.17 -5.20
CA GLY A 206 11.89 -17.60 -6.56
C GLY A 206 11.00 -16.96 -7.63
N LEU A 207 9.68 -16.96 -7.48
CA LEU A 207 8.76 -16.23 -8.39
C LEU A 207 8.91 -14.71 -8.25
N GLU A 208 9.15 -14.24 -7.04
CA GLU A 208 9.45 -12.83 -6.77
C GLU A 208 10.75 -12.39 -7.44
N ASP A 209 11.79 -13.22 -7.33
CA ASP A 209 13.10 -12.93 -7.92
C ASP A 209 13.03 -13.00 -9.46
N ASP A 210 12.26 -13.95 -10.00
CA ASP A 210 11.99 -14.04 -11.44
C ASP A 210 11.25 -12.79 -11.94
N PHE A 211 10.26 -12.31 -11.20
CA PHE A 211 9.56 -11.05 -11.55
C PHE A 211 10.52 -9.86 -11.53
N ILE A 212 11.28 -9.70 -10.45
CA ILE A 212 12.25 -8.60 -10.31
C ILE A 212 13.23 -8.60 -11.49
N LYS A 213 13.79 -9.76 -11.82
CA LYS A 213 14.75 -9.90 -12.93
C LYS A 213 14.13 -9.48 -14.27
N GLN A 214 12.94 -10.02 -14.59
CA GLN A 214 12.28 -9.74 -15.87
C GLN A 214 11.80 -8.28 -15.96
N TYR A 215 11.18 -7.76 -14.88
CA TYR A 215 10.64 -6.41 -14.87
C TYR A 215 11.75 -5.36 -14.88
N SER A 216 12.81 -5.54 -14.08
CA SER A 216 13.99 -4.66 -14.09
C SER A 216 14.64 -4.58 -15.46
N ALA A 217 14.79 -5.71 -16.14
CA ALA A 217 15.33 -5.76 -17.51
C ALA A 217 14.41 -5.03 -18.51
N LYS A 218 13.08 -5.09 -18.29
CA LYS A 218 12.09 -4.48 -19.18
C LYS A 218 12.01 -2.95 -19.01
N VAL A 219 12.11 -2.45 -17.78
CA VAL A 219 11.98 -1.01 -17.47
C VAL A 219 13.33 -0.30 -17.30
N GLY A 220 14.44 -1.05 -17.38
CA GLY A 220 15.81 -0.51 -17.34
C GLY A 220 16.30 -0.11 -15.94
N ARG A 221 15.61 -0.51 -14.87
CA ARG A 221 15.97 -0.16 -13.49
C ARG A 221 15.49 -1.18 -12.46
N PRO A 222 16.23 -1.38 -11.36
CA PRO A 222 15.79 -2.23 -10.25
C PRO A 222 14.62 -1.57 -9.49
N PRO A 223 13.93 -2.31 -8.60
CA PRO A 223 12.94 -1.71 -7.71
C PRO A 223 13.61 -0.71 -6.76
N GLU A 224 12.96 0.43 -6.57
CA GLU A 224 13.44 1.48 -5.67
C GLU A 224 13.30 1.08 -4.19
N MET A 225 12.26 0.32 -3.90
CA MET A 225 12.04 -0.23 -2.57
C MET A 225 11.47 -1.65 -2.64
N GLN A 226 11.94 -2.51 -1.74
CA GLN A 226 11.44 -3.85 -1.54
C GLN A 226 11.06 -4.03 -0.07
N SER A 227 9.94 -4.66 0.20
CA SER A 227 9.51 -4.98 1.56
C SER A 227 8.77 -6.30 1.60
N ILE A 228 8.79 -6.96 2.76
CA ILE A 228 7.92 -8.11 3.04
C ILE A 228 6.58 -7.58 3.52
N ALA A 229 5.49 -8.21 3.10
CA ALA A 229 4.15 -7.83 3.50
C ALA A 229 3.99 -7.93 5.03
N GLY A 230 3.73 -6.79 5.66
CA GLY A 230 3.47 -6.72 7.09
C GLY A 230 2.10 -7.31 7.44
N ALA A 231 1.87 -7.53 8.75
CA ALA A 231 0.70 -8.22 9.27
C ALA A 231 -0.63 -7.63 8.79
N ALA A 232 -0.75 -6.31 8.72
CA ALA A 232 -1.97 -5.64 8.28
C ALA A 232 -2.32 -5.95 6.81
N VAL A 233 -1.32 -5.97 5.92
CA VAL A 233 -1.49 -6.30 4.51
C VAL A 233 -1.74 -7.80 4.35
N ALA A 234 -0.87 -8.63 4.94
CA ALA A 234 -0.91 -10.08 4.83
C ALA A 234 -2.23 -10.68 5.35
N SER A 235 -2.85 -10.08 6.38
CA SER A 235 -4.19 -10.47 6.86
C SER A 235 -5.27 -10.37 5.78
N ASN A 236 -5.09 -9.48 4.81
CA ASN A 236 -6.05 -9.25 3.72
C ASN A 236 -5.66 -9.94 2.42
N THR A 237 -4.36 -10.07 2.13
CA THR A 237 -3.87 -10.66 0.86
C THR A 237 -3.49 -12.13 0.99
N GLY A 238 -3.09 -12.57 2.18
CA GLY A 238 -2.47 -13.87 2.41
C GLY A 238 -0.99 -13.90 2.01
N PRO A 239 -0.33 -15.07 2.16
CA PRO A 239 1.11 -15.21 1.98
C PRO A 239 1.53 -15.56 0.55
N TYR A 240 0.60 -15.70 -0.40
CA TYR A 240 0.89 -16.21 -1.74
C TYR A 240 0.55 -15.21 -2.83
N ILE A 241 1.18 -14.03 -2.75
CA ILE A 241 1.04 -12.96 -3.73
C ILE A 241 2.39 -12.31 -4.04
N ILE A 242 2.46 -11.59 -5.15
CA ILE A 242 3.47 -10.56 -5.39
C ILE A 242 2.71 -9.25 -5.58
N GLY A 243 3.04 -8.24 -4.80
CA GLY A 243 2.52 -6.88 -4.96
C GLY A 243 3.53 -6.02 -5.73
N VAL A 244 3.09 -5.39 -6.81
CA VAL A 244 3.92 -4.48 -7.62
C VAL A 244 3.27 -3.11 -7.62
N ILE A 245 4.05 -2.09 -7.31
CA ILE A 245 3.59 -0.71 -7.25
C ILE A 245 4.36 0.08 -8.31
N ILE A 246 3.64 0.84 -9.11
CA ILE A 246 4.20 1.69 -10.16
C ILE A 246 3.57 3.08 -10.11
N ARG A 247 4.17 3.99 -10.84
CA ARG A 247 3.52 5.23 -11.28
C ARG A 247 2.97 4.96 -12.67
N GLY A 248 1.67 4.93 -12.78
CA GLY A 248 0.95 4.53 -13.99
C GLY A 248 0.11 5.65 -14.58
N SER A 249 -0.43 5.38 -15.76
CA SER A 249 -1.19 6.35 -16.55
C SER A 249 -2.70 6.11 -16.54
N ALA A 250 -3.21 5.30 -15.60
CA ALA A 250 -4.63 4.91 -15.58
C ALA A 250 -5.60 6.10 -15.40
N ARG A 251 -5.12 7.15 -14.74
CA ARG A 251 -5.91 8.34 -14.41
C ARG A 251 -5.68 9.53 -15.35
N ARG A 252 -4.96 9.34 -16.44
CA ARG A 252 -4.67 10.39 -17.43
C ARG A 252 -5.63 10.32 -18.61
#